data_f0483112ab4ae8883893aa5305f46e4d
#
_entry.id   f0483112ab4ae8883893aa5305f46e4d
#
_cell.length_a   1.000
_cell.length_b   1.000
_cell.length_c   1.000
_cell.angle_alpha   90.00
_cell.angle_beta   90.00
_cell.angle_gamma   90.00
#
_symmetry.space_group_name_H-M   'P 1'
#
loop_
_entity.id
_entity.type
_entity.pdbx_description
1 polymer ?
#
loop_
_entity_poly.entity_id
_entity_poly.type
_entity_poly.pdbx_seq_one_letter_code
_entity_poly.pdbx_strand_id
1 'polypeptide(L)'
;MDLEIVFSDVDGTLLNSEHKMLDGTKYVIQKLQKKDIPFVIISARSPSGIYPILEENGFSCPIICYSGALILDENKNTVYSSGFNRETAEKVISFIEKENFDCCWNLYSGDNWIVKDKSD
;
A
#
# COMPACT_ATOMS: atom_id res chain seq x y z
N MET A 1 -5.75 -0.63 29.08
CA MET A 1 -6.10 -1.24 27.78
C MET A 1 -4.86 -1.91 27.22
N ASP A 2 -4.94 -3.19 26.98
CA ASP A 2 -3.85 -3.94 26.34
C ASP A 2 -4.02 -3.84 24.82
N LEU A 3 -3.03 -3.21 24.15
CA LEU A 3 -2.99 -3.16 22.70
C LEU A 3 -2.41 -4.48 22.18
N GLU A 4 -3.14 -5.14 21.31
CA GLU A 4 -2.70 -6.40 20.69
C GLU A 4 -2.06 -6.18 19.32
N ILE A 5 -2.54 -5.20 18.58
CA ILE A 5 -2.08 -4.84 17.24
C ILE A 5 -2.46 -3.40 16.92
N VAL A 6 -1.64 -2.72 16.12
CA VAL A 6 -1.93 -1.36 15.63
C VAL A 6 -1.92 -1.36 14.11
N PHE A 7 -2.98 -0.86 13.50
CA PHE A 7 -3.08 -0.59 12.08
C PHE A 7 -3.05 0.91 11.81
N SER A 8 -2.31 1.35 10.81
CA SER A 8 -2.23 2.76 10.44
C SER A 8 -2.32 2.97 8.94
N ASP A 9 -3.13 3.94 8.53
CA ASP A 9 -3.09 4.50 7.19
C ASP A 9 -1.81 5.34 7.00
N VAL A 10 -1.44 5.64 5.78
CA VAL A 10 -0.22 6.38 5.42
C VAL A 10 -0.53 7.85 5.19
N ASP A 11 -1.24 8.15 4.11
CA ASP A 11 -1.46 9.53 3.66
C ASP A 11 -2.45 10.27 4.56
N GLY A 12 -2.02 11.41 5.10
CA GLY A 12 -2.82 12.19 6.02
C GLY A 12 -2.96 11.62 7.44
N THR A 13 -2.30 10.49 7.74
CA THR A 13 -2.34 9.84 9.06
C THR A 13 -0.93 9.63 9.61
N LEU A 14 -0.16 8.71 9.00
CA LEU A 14 1.21 8.43 9.40
C LEU A 14 2.17 9.52 8.94
N LEU A 15 1.93 10.06 7.75
CA LEU A 15 2.69 11.16 7.16
C LEU A 15 1.94 12.48 7.34
N ASN A 16 2.70 13.55 7.62
CA ASN A 16 2.18 14.92 7.69
C ASN A 16 1.90 15.51 6.29
N SER A 17 1.49 16.78 6.23
CA SER A 17 1.23 17.50 4.97
C SER A 17 2.45 17.66 4.05
N GLU A 18 3.66 17.49 4.57
CA GLU A 18 4.91 17.48 3.82
C GLU A 18 5.35 16.07 3.41
N HIS A 19 4.47 15.08 3.56
CA HIS A 19 4.71 13.66 3.30
C HIS A 19 5.86 13.08 4.13
N LYS A 20 6.05 13.56 5.35
CA LYS A 20 7.09 13.11 6.26
C LYS A 20 6.50 12.55 7.55
N MET A 21 7.17 11.54 8.10
CA MET A 21 6.87 11.01 9.41
C MET A 21 7.55 11.86 10.49
N LEU A 22 6.80 12.24 11.51
CA LEU A 22 7.35 12.96 12.66
C LEU A 22 8.23 12.02 13.52
N ASP A 23 9.29 12.57 14.12
CA ASP A 23 10.19 11.82 15.00
C ASP A 23 9.46 11.14 16.17
N GLY A 24 8.45 11.82 16.74
CA GLY A 24 7.62 11.26 17.80
C GLY A 24 6.83 10.04 17.36
N THR A 25 6.29 10.06 16.14
CA THR A 25 5.57 8.93 15.55
C THR A 25 6.51 7.73 15.36
N LYS A 26 7.67 7.96 14.77
CA LYS A 26 8.71 6.94 14.59
C LYS A 26 9.15 6.32 15.92
N TYR A 27 9.37 7.14 16.93
CA TYR A 27 9.72 6.66 18.28
C TYR A 27 8.65 5.75 18.87
N VAL A 28 7.38 6.11 18.75
CA VAL A 28 6.25 5.30 19.25
C VAL A 28 6.16 3.97 18.52
N ILE A 29 6.31 3.94 17.17
CA ILE A 29 6.30 2.72 16.38
C ILE A 29 7.42 1.77 16.85
N GLN A 30 8.63 2.26 16.99
CA GLN A 30 9.76 1.47 17.47
C GLN A 30 9.55 0.95 18.89
N LYS A 31 8.90 1.74 19.75
CA LYS A 31 8.54 1.33 21.11
C LYS A 31 7.48 0.23 21.14
N LEU A 32 6.49 0.29 20.25
CA LEU A 32 5.49 -0.77 20.08
C LEU A 32 6.17 -2.08 19.65
N GLN A 33 7.04 -2.01 18.65
CA GLN A 33 7.75 -3.19 18.15
C GLN A 33 8.66 -3.83 19.22
N LYS A 34 9.32 -3.02 20.04
CA LYS A 34 10.12 -3.52 21.18
C LYS A 34 9.28 -4.22 22.26
N LYS A 35 7.98 -3.96 22.29
CA LYS A 35 7.03 -4.61 23.21
C LYS A 35 6.28 -5.78 22.53
N ASP A 36 6.74 -6.23 21.37
CA ASP A 36 6.11 -7.27 20.56
C ASP A 36 4.64 -6.96 20.20
N ILE A 37 4.31 -5.68 20.10
CA ILE A 37 3.01 -5.23 19.59
C ILE A 37 3.15 -4.99 18.08
N PRO A 38 2.51 -5.79 17.23
CA PRO A 38 2.58 -5.63 15.78
C PRO A 38 2.05 -4.27 15.34
N PHE A 39 2.80 -3.61 14.46
CA PHE A 39 2.38 -2.41 13.76
C PHE A 39 2.25 -2.72 12.27
N VAL A 40 1.10 -2.46 11.68
CA VAL A 40 0.77 -2.79 10.29
C VAL A 40 0.33 -1.54 9.54
N ILE A 41 0.90 -1.35 8.36
CA ILE A 41 0.48 -0.27 7.45
C ILE A 41 -0.65 -0.77 6.54
N ILE A 42 -1.68 0.05 6.38
CA ILE A 42 -2.77 -0.16 5.42
C ILE A 42 -2.80 1.03 4.45
N SER A 43 -2.68 0.76 3.15
CA SER A 43 -2.67 1.82 2.14
C SER A 43 -3.25 1.36 0.80
N ALA A 44 -3.75 2.31 0.03
CA ALA A 44 -4.07 2.09 -1.38
C ALA A 44 -2.81 2.01 -2.26
N ARG A 45 -1.66 2.42 -1.74
CA ARG A 45 -0.38 2.42 -2.47
C ARG A 45 0.08 1.01 -2.82
N SER A 46 0.91 0.92 -3.87
CA SER A 46 1.70 -0.27 -4.19
C SER A 46 2.79 -0.53 -3.15
N PRO A 47 3.39 -1.74 -3.09
CA PRO A 47 4.57 -1.99 -2.25
C PRO A 47 5.70 -0.99 -2.50
N SER A 48 6.02 -0.69 -3.75
CA SER A 48 7.03 0.31 -4.12
C SER A 48 6.70 1.74 -3.68
N GLY A 49 5.45 2.02 -3.39
CA GLY A 49 5.01 3.29 -2.80
C GLY A 49 5.07 3.34 -1.27
N ILE A 50 5.22 2.18 -0.61
CA ILE A 50 5.25 2.06 0.86
C ILE A 50 6.67 1.82 1.39
N TYR A 51 7.42 0.90 0.79
CA TYR A 51 8.75 0.51 1.29
C TYR A 51 9.75 1.66 1.44
N PRO A 52 9.81 2.65 0.53
CA PRO A 52 10.69 3.80 0.73
C PRO A 52 10.43 4.55 2.05
N ILE A 53 9.15 4.62 2.48
CA ILE A 53 8.78 5.25 3.75
C ILE A 53 9.35 4.47 4.94
N LEU A 54 9.27 3.15 4.90
CA LEU A 54 9.82 2.29 5.94
C LEU A 54 11.35 2.39 6.01
N GLU A 55 12.01 2.35 4.85
CA GLU A 55 13.47 2.43 4.73
C GLU A 55 13.98 3.78 5.22
N GLU A 56 13.36 4.89 4.81
CA GLU A 56 13.71 6.24 5.25
C GLU A 56 13.60 6.41 6.77
N ASN A 57 12.64 5.74 7.39
CA ASN A 57 12.37 5.83 8.82
C ASN A 57 12.97 4.69 9.65
N GLY A 58 13.69 3.76 9.02
CA GLY A 58 14.52 2.76 9.68
C GLY A 58 13.75 1.69 10.45
N PHE A 59 12.58 1.28 9.96
CA PHE A 59 11.85 0.14 10.50
C PHE A 59 11.21 -0.70 9.41
N SER A 60 10.81 -1.93 9.74
CA SER A 60 10.04 -2.81 8.88
C SER A 60 8.78 -3.28 9.59
N CYS A 61 7.75 -3.54 8.83
CA CYS A 61 6.47 -4.05 9.33
C CYS A 61 5.71 -4.74 8.21
N PRO A 62 4.69 -5.54 8.54
CA PRO A 62 3.73 -6.02 7.54
C PRO A 62 3.01 -4.85 6.89
N ILE A 63 2.69 -5.00 5.60
CA ILE A 63 1.97 -3.98 4.84
C ILE A 63 0.75 -4.59 4.14
N ILE A 64 -0.35 -3.86 4.17
CA ILE A 64 -1.56 -4.14 3.40
C ILE A 64 -1.64 -3.11 2.29
N CYS A 65 -1.42 -3.56 1.06
CA CYS A 65 -1.30 -2.73 -0.14
C CYS A 65 -2.56 -2.81 -0.99
N TYR A 66 -2.68 -1.91 -1.96
CA TYR A 66 -3.80 -1.89 -2.91
C TYR A 66 -5.16 -2.03 -2.23
N SER A 67 -5.34 -1.31 -1.12
CA SER A 67 -6.59 -1.31 -0.33
C SER A 67 -7.03 -2.72 0.12
N GLY A 68 -6.08 -3.61 0.40
CA GLY A 68 -6.34 -4.96 0.89
C GLY A 68 -6.16 -6.08 -0.13
N ALA A 69 -5.87 -5.76 -1.38
CA ALA A 69 -5.68 -6.79 -2.42
C ALA A 69 -4.36 -7.56 -2.29
N LEU A 70 -3.37 -7.00 -1.60
CA LEU A 70 -2.07 -7.63 -1.38
C LEU A 70 -1.60 -7.38 0.05
N ILE A 71 -1.24 -8.45 0.75
CA ILE A 71 -0.67 -8.39 2.10
C ILE A 71 0.71 -9.03 2.07
N LEU A 72 1.71 -8.31 2.54
CA LEU A 72 3.09 -8.75 2.68
C LEU A 72 3.50 -8.73 4.16
N ASP A 73 4.27 -9.73 4.57
CA ASP A 73 4.86 -9.74 5.91
C ASP A 73 6.05 -8.77 6.03
N GLU A 74 6.66 -8.68 7.21
CA GLU A 74 7.83 -7.84 7.48
C GLU A 74 9.07 -8.25 6.66
N ASN A 75 9.10 -9.47 6.13
CA ASN A 75 10.17 -9.99 5.28
C ASN A 75 9.83 -9.91 3.78
N LYS A 76 8.77 -9.18 3.43
CA LYS A 76 8.28 -9.01 2.05
C LYS A 76 7.72 -10.28 1.40
N ASN A 77 7.37 -11.29 2.20
CA ASN A 77 6.69 -12.49 1.70
C ASN A 77 5.20 -12.25 1.55
N THR A 78 4.61 -12.78 0.49
CA THR A 78 3.16 -12.68 0.27
C THR A 78 2.40 -13.54 1.27
N VAL A 79 1.55 -12.89 2.08
CA VAL A 79 0.61 -13.53 3.01
C VAL A 79 -0.74 -13.74 2.35
N TYR A 80 -1.19 -12.77 1.57
CA TYR A 80 -2.47 -12.80 0.87
C TYR A 80 -2.38 -12.02 -0.43
N SER A 81 -3.00 -12.53 -1.47
CA SER A 81 -3.13 -11.84 -2.75
C SER A 81 -4.49 -12.15 -3.36
N SER A 82 -5.21 -11.11 -3.73
CA SER A 82 -6.50 -11.21 -4.43
C SER A 82 -6.57 -10.14 -5.50
N GLY A 83 -6.70 -10.56 -6.74
CA GLY A 83 -6.77 -9.67 -7.88
C GLY A 83 -7.50 -10.35 -9.04
N PHE A 84 -7.63 -9.62 -10.13
CA PHE A 84 -8.16 -10.17 -11.37
C PHE A 84 -7.10 -11.04 -12.05
N ASN A 85 -7.54 -12.09 -12.73
CA ASN A 85 -6.68 -12.73 -13.70
C ASN A 85 -6.58 -11.86 -14.97
N ARG A 86 -5.61 -12.16 -15.82
CA ARG A 86 -5.35 -11.39 -17.04
C ARG A 86 -6.58 -11.30 -17.95
N GLU A 87 -7.30 -12.40 -18.13
CA GLU A 87 -8.49 -12.45 -18.97
C GLU A 87 -9.58 -11.48 -18.49
N THR A 88 -9.84 -11.45 -17.19
CA THR A 88 -10.81 -10.52 -16.59
C THR A 88 -10.37 -9.07 -16.76
N ALA A 89 -9.09 -8.77 -16.51
CA ALA A 89 -8.54 -7.41 -16.69
C ALA A 89 -8.67 -6.94 -18.15
N GLU A 90 -8.33 -7.80 -19.11
CA GLU A 90 -8.49 -7.50 -20.53
C GLU A 90 -9.95 -7.24 -20.93
N LYS A 91 -10.90 -8.02 -20.38
CA LYS A 91 -12.35 -7.79 -20.62
C LYS A 91 -12.82 -6.46 -20.04
N VAL A 92 -12.39 -6.09 -18.84
CA VAL A 92 -12.76 -4.81 -18.22
C VAL A 92 -12.20 -3.64 -19.02
N ILE A 93 -10.93 -3.68 -19.40
CA ILE A 93 -10.29 -2.63 -20.21
C ILE A 93 -11.00 -2.50 -21.58
N SER A 94 -11.24 -3.63 -22.25
CA SER A 94 -11.94 -3.65 -23.55
C SER A 94 -13.35 -3.06 -23.45
N PHE A 95 -14.06 -3.35 -22.37
CA PHE A 95 -15.37 -2.76 -22.11
C PHE A 95 -15.28 -1.23 -21.95
N ILE A 96 -14.35 -0.74 -21.14
CA ILE A 96 -14.15 0.71 -20.92
C ILE A 96 -13.84 1.41 -22.25
N GLU A 97 -12.96 0.84 -23.05
CA GLU A 97 -12.56 1.42 -24.33
C GLU A 97 -13.67 1.37 -25.39
N LYS A 98 -14.43 0.27 -25.45
CA LYS A 98 -15.55 0.11 -26.37
C LYS A 98 -16.68 1.09 -26.09
N GLU A 99 -17.01 1.31 -24.83
CA GLU A 99 -18.07 2.25 -24.43
C GLU A 99 -17.60 3.71 -24.51
N ASN A 100 -16.33 3.94 -24.84
CA ASN A 100 -15.74 5.26 -25.02
C ASN A 100 -15.98 6.22 -23.85
N PHE A 101 -15.80 5.70 -22.62
CA PHE A 101 -15.86 6.54 -21.42
C PHE A 101 -14.72 7.57 -21.44
N ASP A 102 -15.04 8.80 -21.06
CA ASP A 102 -14.04 9.85 -20.84
C ASP A 102 -13.32 9.62 -19.51
N CYS A 103 -12.41 8.65 -19.51
CA CYS A 103 -11.62 8.26 -18.34
C CYS A 103 -10.28 7.65 -18.73
N CYS A 104 -9.30 7.80 -17.84
CA CYS A 104 -8.06 7.02 -17.85
C CYS A 104 -8.20 5.83 -16.89
N TRP A 105 -7.77 4.66 -17.33
CA TRP A 105 -7.69 3.51 -16.45
C TRP A 105 -6.26 3.26 -16.00
N ASN A 106 -6.15 2.73 -14.80
CA ASN A 106 -4.91 2.32 -14.19
C ASN A 106 -4.99 0.85 -13.79
N LEU A 107 -3.94 0.10 -14.05
CA LEU A 107 -3.82 -1.31 -13.71
C LEU A 107 -2.49 -1.56 -13.01
N TYR A 108 -2.53 -2.33 -11.93
CA TYR A 108 -1.33 -2.84 -11.29
C TYR A 108 -1.19 -4.33 -11.56
N SER A 109 -0.01 -4.75 -12.02
CA SER A 109 0.37 -6.15 -12.17
C SER A 109 1.64 -6.40 -11.38
N GLY A 110 1.51 -7.12 -10.26
CA GLY A 110 2.58 -7.17 -9.27
C GLY A 110 2.84 -5.76 -8.73
N ASP A 111 4.04 -5.26 -8.91
CA ASP A 111 4.43 -3.88 -8.53
C ASP A 111 4.55 -2.94 -9.76
N ASN A 112 4.13 -3.40 -10.93
CA ASN A 112 4.12 -2.62 -12.16
C ASN A 112 2.84 -1.81 -12.29
N TRP A 113 3.00 -0.52 -12.50
CA TRP A 113 1.89 0.40 -12.76
C TRP A 113 1.73 0.63 -14.26
N ILE A 114 0.59 0.22 -14.78
CA ILE A 114 0.22 0.30 -16.19
C ILE A 114 -0.90 1.33 -16.33
N VAL A 115 -0.72 2.32 -17.20
CA VAL A 115 -1.69 3.38 -17.45
C VAL A 115 -2.00 3.47 -18.93
N LYS A 116 -3.22 3.90 -19.25
CA LYS A 116 -3.63 4.14 -20.62
C LYS A 116 -2.91 5.36 -21.21
N ASP A 117 -2.80 6.43 -20.43
CA ASP A 117 -2.20 7.70 -20.83
C ASP A 117 -1.39 8.29 -19.68
N LYS A 118 -0.19 8.80 -19.98
CA LYS A 118 0.70 9.43 -19.01
C LYS A 118 0.53 10.95 -18.95
N SER A 119 -0.36 11.52 -19.74
CA SER A 119 -0.57 12.97 -19.80
C SER A 119 -1.48 13.52 -18.71
N ASP A 120 -2.07 12.66 -17.89
CA ASP A 120 -2.95 13.02 -16.76
C ASP A 120 -2.30 12.81 -15.40
#